data_0f14691d28c11129f6cc09b2f7689687
#
_entry.id   0f14691d28c11129f6cc09b2f7689687
#
_cell.length_a   1.000
_cell.length_b   1.000
_cell.length_c   1.000
_cell.angle_alpha   90.00
_cell.angle_beta   90.00
_cell.angle_gamma   90.00
#
_symmetry.space_group_name_H-M   'P 1'
#
loop_
_entity.id
_entity.type
_entity.pdbx_description
1 polymer ?
#
loop_
_entity_poly.entity_id
_entity_poly.type
_entity_poly.pdbx_seq_one_letter_code
_entity_poly.pdbx_strand_id
1 'polypeptide(L)'
;MTGKRPIGAKTRQRVLQAARDLGYLAKNGSPAPLNGETHFVALSSPVHDSTSYTNYCAYFLNFLKAARQLGYETLLLTEETGDEQLRSIIDTGMVDGVALMDVTMNDPRIELAQFSTIPFISIGHPMDEINVPCIDTDFIEMGEMIMQTLHRNGHDRILFIGGKKIDYERAGGANYLIRLRTSMHAAAARYGIHIDEEFTDNDDFDAAENLLERFISDKKNTAIVTQGGPLFLNNLVAATRQRGIRIPQDLSLVSAGTYTDSMGKRLRIDEFPLMPAELCQLGMNMLVHLMDGTIKRKENATLIHPIYKQRGSITSL
;
A
#
# COMPACT_ATOMS: atom_id res chain seq x y z
N MET A 1 29.53 7.12 23.33
CA MET A 1 30.36 6.76 24.53
C MET A 1 29.79 5.45 25.06
N THR A 2 30.56 4.37 24.97
CA THR A 2 30.10 2.98 25.18
C THR A 2 29.95 2.53 26.62
N GLY A 3 29.89 3.43 27.60
CA GLY A 3 29.61 3.13 29.03
C GLY A 3 30.60 2.20 29.78
N LYS A 4 31.69 1.79 29.15
CA LYS A 4 32.59 0.75 29.68
C LYS A 4 33.69 1.24 30.66
N ARG A 5 33.79 2.55 30.93
CA ARG A 5 34.66 3.09 32.01
C ARG A 5 33.95 4.24 32.72
N PRO A 6 33.87 4.26 34.06
CA PRO A 6 33.28 5.34 34.80
C PRO A 6 34.12 6.62 34.65
N ILE A 7 33.60 7.60 33.93
CA ILE A 7 34.14 8.96 33.88
C ILE A 7 33.48 9.79 34.98
N GLY A 8 34.26 10.62 35.66
CA GLY A 8 33.74 11.49 36.74
C GLY A 8 32.64 12.42 36.23
N ALA A 9 31.61 12.67 37.04
CA ALA A 9 30.42 13.46 36.67
C ALA A 9 30.78 14.83 36.08
N LYS A 10 31.80 15.51 36.60
CA LYS A 10 32.29 16.81 36.13
C LYS A 10 32.88 16.74 34.70
N THR A 11 33.59 15.68 34.38
CA THR A 11 34.15 15.45 33.04
C THR A 11 33.06 15.12 32.06
N ARG A 12 32.08 14.28 32.45
CA ARG A 12 30.89 13.97 31.64
C ARG A 12 30.12 15.21 31.28
N GLN A 13 29.91 16.10 32.27
CA GLN A 13 29.14 17.33 32.05
C GLN A 13 29.88 18.32 31.12
N ARG A 14 31.19 18.42 31.22
CA ARG A 14 32.03 19.26 30.31
C ARG A 14 32.00 18.72 28.88
N VAL A 15 32.11 17.40 28.70
CA VAL A 15 32.04 16.78 27.36
C VAL A 15 30.66 16.98 26.72
N LEU A 16 29.60 16.79 27.50
CA LEU A 16 28.24 17.01 27.00
C LEU A 16 27.97 18.50 26.65
N GLN A 17 28.52 19.43 27.46
CA GLN A 17 28.39 20.84 27.15
C GLN A 17 29.19 21.21 25.89
N ALA A 18 30.41 20.80 25.76
CA ALA A 18 31.24 21.01 24.58
C ALA A 18 30.58 20.40 23.30
N ALA A 19 30.01 19.21 23.44
CA ALA A 19 29.29 18.57 22.34
C ALA A 19 28.04 19.34 21.89
N ARG A 20 27.31 19.99 22.82
CA ARG A 20 26.20 20.90 22.52
C ARG A 20 26.68 22.18 21.85
N ASP A 21 27.74 22.80 22.41
CA ASP A 21 28.29 24.06 21.91
C ASP A 21 28.86 23.93 20.49
N LEU A 22 29.35 22.71 20.14
CA LEU A 22 29.85 22.36 18.82
C LEU A 22 28.76 21.82 17.88
N GLY A 23 27.49 21.78 18.32
CA GLY A 23 26.39 21.25 17.52
C GLY A 23 26.43 19.71 17.33
N TYR A 24 27.27 19.00 18.09
CA TYR A 24 27.41 17.54 17.98
C TYR A 24 26.28 16.77 18.68
N LEU A 25 25.53 17.44 19.57
CA LEU A 25 24.36 16.88 20.24
C LEU A 25 23.14 17.73 19.96
N ALA A 26 22.07 17.11 19.48
CA ALA A 26 20.75 17.70 19.44
C ALA A 26 20.25 18.04 20.87
N LYS A 27 19.20 18.86 20.98
CA LYS A 27 18.65 19.29 22.30
C LYS A 27 18.38 18.15 23.27
N ASN A 28 18.17 16.92 22.78
CA ASN A 28 17.85 15.72 23.57
C ASN A 28 19.08 14.85 23.93
N GLY A 29 20.31 15.30 23.61
CA GLY A 29 21.53 14.58 23.96
C GLY A 29 21.94 13.48 22.98
N SER A 30 21.27 13.33 21.86
CA SER A 30 21.64 12.46 20.74
C SER A 30 22.67 13.13 19.81
N PRO A 31 23.51 12.38 19.06
CA PRO A 31 24.38 12.96 18.06
C PRO A 31 23.57 13.76 17.04
N ALA A 32 23.87 15.05 16.87
CA ALA A 32 23.26 15.84 15.80
C ALA A 32 24.02 15.60 14.50
N PRO A 33 23.37 15.60 13.34
CA PRO A 33 24.04 15.57 12.05
C PRO A 33 24.96 16.79 11.91
N LEU A 34 26.15 16.59 11.36
CA LEU A 34 27.17 17.63 11.24
C LEU A 34 26.75 18.86 10.40
N ASN A 35 25.73 18.69 9.54
CA ASN A 35 25.21 19.74 8.65
C ASN A 35 23.71 20.03 8.83
N GLY A 36 23.06 19.51 9.88
CA GLY A 36 21.61 19.69 10.11
C GLY A 36 20.71 18.73 9.34
N GLU A 37 21.18 18.07 8.28
CA GLU A 37 20.50 17.06 7.50
C GLU A 37 21.15 15.71 7.66
N THR A 38 20.35 14.65 7.83
CA THR A 38 20.83 13.28 8.00
C THR A 38 21.01 12.56 6.68
N HIS A 39 20.32 13.00 5.64
CA HIS A 39 20.11 12.30 4.37
C HIS A 39 19.48 10.90 4.55
N PHE A 40 18.76 10.69 5.65
CA PHE A 40 17.94 9.52 5.89
C PHE A 40 16.45 9.90 5.90
N VAL A 41 15.64 9.04 5.31
CA VAL A 41 14.18 9.06 5.46
C VAL A 41 13.73 7.75 6.09
N ALA A 42 12.71 7.79 6.93
CA ALA A 42 12.08 6.57 7.43
C ALA A 42 10.96 6.12 6.49
N LEU A 43 10.90 4.82 6.24
CA LEU A 43 9.73 4.16 5.67
C LEU A 43 9.09 3.32 6.78
N SER A 44 7.94 3.75 7.29
CA SER A 44 7.17 3.01 8.29
C SER A 44 6.07 2.20 7.60
N SER A 45 6.20 0.88 7.66
CA SER A 45 5.26 -0.06 7.07
C SER A 45 5.18 -1.31 7.95
N PRO A 46 4.11 -1.47 8.74
CA PRO A 46 3.95 -2.58 9.66
C PRO A 46 4.03 -3.94 8.96
N VAL A 47 4.70 -4.90 9.57
CA VAL A 47 4.77 -6.28 9.11
C VAL A 47 3.96 -7.16 10.04
N HIS A 48 2.98 -7.87 9.48
CA HIS A 48 2.11 -8.80 10.18
C HIS A 48 2.26 -10.20 9.59
N ASP A 49 1.77 -11.22 10.28
CA ASP A 49 1.73 -12.59 9.75
C ASP A 49 0.94 -12.70 8.45
N SER A 50 -0.03 -11.81 8.25
CA SER A 50 -0.83 -11.72 7.03
C SER A 50 -0.17 -10.95 5.88
N THR A 51 0.99 -10.34 6.09
CA THR A 51 1.65 -9.49 5.10
C THR A 51 2.03 -10.28 3.84
N SER A 52 1.58 -9.81 2.68
CA SER A 52 1.97 -10.40 1.41
C SER A 52 3.38 -9.95 1.01
N TYR A 53 4.34 -10.86 1.00
CA TYR A 53 5.72 -10.56 0.60
C TYR A 53 5.82 -9.96 -0.80
N THR A 54 5.00 -10.40 -1.74
CA THR A 54 5.01 -9.91 -3.12
C THR A 54 4.64 -8.43 -3.18
N ASN A 55 3.60 -8.04 -2.43
CA ASN A 55 3.14 -6.66 -2.33
C ASN A 55 4.20 -5.79 -1.66
N TYR A 56 4.71 -6.27 -0.56
CA TYR A 56 5.73 -5.60 0.23
C TYR A 56 7.00 -5.32 -0.60
N CYS A 57 7.54 -6.35 -1.26
CA CYS A 57 8.71 -6.20 -2.13
C CYS A 57 8.47 -5.18 -3.24
N ALA A 58 7.29 -5.19 -3.86
CA ALA A 58 6.97 -4.25 -4.95
C ALA A 58 7.03 -2.79 -4.49
N TYR A 59 6.46 -2.48 -3.34
CA TYR A 59 6.46 -1.11 -2.80
C TYR A 59 7.81 -0.73 -2.19
N PHE A 60 8.40 -1.58 -1.37
CA PHE A 60 9.68 -1.30 -0.71
C PHE A 60 10.81 -1.04 -1.69
N LEU A 61 11.01 -1.94 -2.65
CA LEU A 61 12.10 -1.79 -3.60
C LEU A 61 11.94 -0.53 -4.45
N ASN A 62 10.72 -0.16 -4.80
CA ASN A 62 10.48 1.08 -5.53
C ASN A 62 10.68 2.32 -4.66
N PHE A 63 10.30 2.28 -3.38
CA PHE A 63 10.57 3.37 -2.45
C PHE A 63 12.08 3.57 -2.22
N LEU A 64 12.81 2.49 -1.94
CA LEU A 64 14.27 2.53 -1.80
C LEU A 64 14.96 3.12 -3.04
N LYS A 65 14.49 2.72 -4.22
CA LYS A 65 15.00 3.26 -5.49
C LYS A 65 14.70 4.75 -5.63
N ALA A 66 13.49 5.19 -5.32
CA ALA A 66 13.08 6.59 -5.38
C ALA A 66 13.86 7.45 -4.39
N ALA A 67 14.02 6.99 -3.15
CA ALA A 67 14.81 7.69 -2.13
C ALA A 67 16.27 7.87 -2.57
N ARG A 68 16.91 6.80 -3.04
CA ARG A 68 18.30 6.84 -3.53
C ARG A 68 18.49 7.78 -4.72
N GLN A 69 17.54 7.84 -5.64
CA GLN A 69 17.60 8.77 -6.79
C GLN A 69 17.59 10.24 -6.36
N LEU A 70 17.00 10.53 -5.19
CA LEU A 70 16.92 11.87 -4.61
C LEU A 70 18.01 12.12 -3.55
N GLY A 71 18.97 11.20 -3.38
CA GLY A 71 20.11 11.36 -2.47
C GLY A 71 19.83 10.96 -1.02
N TYR A 72 18.77 10.20 -0.76
CA TYR A 72 18.41 9.72 0.58
C TYR A 72 18.62 8.22 0.75
N GLU A 73 19.11 7.83 1.92
CA GLU A 73 19.05 6.44 2.38
C GLU A 73 17.77 6.20 3.19
N THR A 74 17.34 4.95 3.27
CA THR A 74 16.05 4.60 3.89
C THR A 74 16.24 3.77 5.15
N LEU A 75 15.67 4.22 6.26
CA LEU A 75 15.49 3.45 7.49
C LEU A 75 14.11 2.79 7.46
N LEU A 76 14.09 1.45 7.44
CA LEU A 76 12.84 0.69 7.42
C LEU A 76 12.36 0.42 8.84
N LEU A 77 11.12 0.80 9.15
CA LEU A 77 10.43 0.59 10.42
C LEU A 77 9.26 -0.37 10.20
N THR A 78 9.32 -1.53 10.84
CA THR A 78 8.40 -2.66 10.58
C THR A 78 7.61 -3.10 11.80
N GLU A 79 7.64 -2.31 12.89
CA GLU A 79 6.87 -2.60 14.08
C GLU A 79 5.37 -2.73 13.78
N GLU A 80 4.70 -3.69 14.38
CA GLU A 80 3.33 -4.06 14.06
C GLU A 80 2.31 -2.92 14.24
N THR A 81 2.45 -2.13 15.31
CA THR A 81 1.65 -0.90 15.50
C THR A 81 2.29 0.31 14.82
N GLY A 82 3.61 0.31 14.70
CA GLY A 82 4.43 1.30 14.03
C GLY A 82 4.59 2.62 14.78
N ASP A 83 3.91 2.84 15.89
CA ASP A 83 3.90 4.16 16.55
C ASP A 83 5.03 4.34 17.59
N GLU A 84 5.39 3.34 18.38
CA GLU A 84 6.47 3.46 19.38
C GLU A 84 7.84 3.64 18.73
N GLN A 85 8.14 2.81 17.74
CA GLN A 85 9.38 2.90 16.98
C GLN A 85 9.50 4.24 16.27
N LEU A 86 8.39 4.69 15.66
CA LEU A 86 8.32 5.97 14.97
C LEU A 86 8.53 7.15 15.91
N ARG A 87 7.92 7.16 17.11
CA ARG A 87 8.18 8.18 18.15
C ARG A 87 9.67 8.26 18.51
N SER A 88 10.29 7.11 18.74
CA SER A 88 11.72 7.05 19.07
C SER A 88 12.61 7.65 17.99
N ILE A 89 12.31 7.40 16.72
CA ILE A 89 13.07 7.93 15.58
C ILE A 89 12.88 9.44 15.44
N ILE A 90 11.67 9.95 15.62
CA ILE A 90 11.38 11.39 15.61
C ILE A 90 12.15 12.11 16.72
N ASP A 91 12.09 11.58 17.94
CA ASP A 91 12.72 12.18 19.11
C ASP A 91 14.26 12.21 19.03
N THR A 92 14.84 11.25 18.32
CA THR A 92 16.30 11.17 18.14
C THR A 92 16.83 12.03 16.99
N GLY A 93 15.96 12.53 16.10
CA GLY A 93 16.37 13.29 14.92
C GLY A 93 17.23 12.48 13.95
N MET A 94 16.99 11.18 13.83
CA MET A 94 17.76 10.28 12.97
C MET A 94 17.38 10.35 11.50
N VAL A 95 16.23 10.95 11.19
CA VAL A 95 15.70 11.06 9.81
C VAL A 95 15.19 12.46 9.54
N ASP A 96 15.25 12.86 8.28
CA ASP A 96 14.81 14.18 7.82
C ASP A 96 13.30 14.20 7.48
N GLY A 97 12.74 13.02 7.20
CA GLY A 97 11.32 12.87 6.90
C GLY A 97 10.85 11.43 7.01
N VAL A 98 9.53 11.24 6.99
CA VAL A 98 8.88 9.92 7.15
C VAL A 98 7.86 9.70 6.04
N ALA A 99 7.91 8.51 5.45
CA ALA A 99 6.85 7.98 4.61
C ALA A 99 6.12 6.85 5.34
N LEU A 100 4.79 6.91 5.36
CA LEU A 100 3.93 5.86 5.88
C LEU A 100 3.43 5.00 4.71
N MET A 101 3.45 3.70 4.87
CA MET A 101 2.85 2.72 3.96
C MET A 101 1.97 1.73 4.72
N ASP A 102 1.17 0.96 3.99
CA ASP A 102 0.22 0.00 4.55
C ASP A 102 -0.67 0.64 5.62
N VAL A 103 -1.23 1.80 5.27
CA VAL A 103 -2.05 2.59 6.18
C VAL A 103 -3.44 2.01 6.32
N THR A 104 -3.93 2.03 7.54
CA THR A 104 -5.27 1.57 7.88
C THR A 104 -6.27 2.72 8.00
N MET A 105 -7.57 2.41 8.12
CA MET A 105 -8.62 3.43 8.28
C MET A 105 -8.42 4.30 9.53
N ASN A 106 -7.95 3.74 10.64
CA ASN A 106 -7.68 4.44 11.89
C ASN A 106 -6.21 4.25 12.28
N ASP A 107 -5.31 4.70 11.44
CA ASP A 107 -3.89 4.49 11.62
C ASP A 107 -3.32 5.41 12.72
N PRO A 108 -2.78 4.88 13.83
CA PRO A 108 -2.24 5.70 14.92
C PRO A 108 -1.04 6.53 14.50
N ARG A 109 -0.32 6.14 13.45
CA ARG A 109 0.83 6.88 12.91
C ARG A 109 0.41 8.20 12.27
N ILE A 110 -0.83 8.30 11.78
CA ILE A 110 -1.38 9.53 11.22
C ILE A 110 -1.53 10.60 12.31
N GLU A 111 -1.98 10.22 13.50
CA GLU A 111 -2.05 11.15 14.63
C GLU A 111 -0.66 11.69 14.99
N LEU A 112 0.35 10.81 15.04
CA LEU A 112 1.74 11.24 15.25
C LEU A 112 2.23 12.22 14.18
N ALA A 113 1.93 11.94 12.93
CA ALA A 113 2.33 12.77 11.80
C ALA A 113 1.74 14.19 11.88
N GLN A 114 0.52 14.35 12.41
CA GLN A 114 -0.14 15.65 12.56
C GLN A 114 0.63 16.58 13.51
N PHE A 115 1.19 16.04 14.58
CA PHE A 115 1.90 16.81 15.61
C PHE A 115 3.42 16.81 15.46
N SER A 116 3.95 16.13 14.45
CA SER A 116 5.39 16.02 14.23
C SER A 116 6.00 17.31 13.69
N THR A 117 7.22 17.61 14.12
CA THR A 117 8.04 18.72 13.60
C THR A 117 8.75 18.35 12.30
N ILE A 118 8.97 17.06 12.02
CA ILE A 118 9.53 16.60 10.76
C ILE A 118 8.43 16.33 9.73
N PRO A 119 8.72 16.44 8.43
CA PRO A 119 7.78 16.16 7.36
C PRO A 119 7.33 14.70 7.31
N PHE A 120 6.04 14.52 7.03
CA PHE A 120 5.42 13.22 6.80
C PHE A 120 4.64 13.21 5.50
N ILE A 121 4.66 12.07 4.83
CA ILE A 121 3.71 11.71 3.77
C ILE A 121 3.10 10.35 4.04
N SER A 122 1.94 10.08 3.43
CA SER A 122 1.37 8.75 3.36
C SER A 122 1.35 8.27 1.91
N ILE A 123 1.88 7.09 1.65
CA ILE A 123 1.67 6.33 0.41
C ILE A 123 0.57 5.32 0.72
N GLY A 124 -0.63 5.68 0.34
CA GLY A 124 -1.89 5.12 0.76
C GLY A 124 -2.76 6.22 1.37
N HIS A 125 -4.05 6.25 1.04
CA HIS A 125 -5.00 7.26 1.48
C HIS A 125 -5.70 6.78 2.76
N PRO A 126 -5.32 7.27 3.96
CA PRO A 126 -6.01 6.95 5.21
C PRO A 126 -7.44 7.52 5.21
N MET A 127 -8.00 7.88 6.35
CA MET A 127 -9.33 8.51 6.42
C MET A 127 -9.40 9.85 5.70
N ASP A 128 -10.61 10.29 5.32
CA ASP A 128 -10.85 11.43 4.46
C ASP A 128 -10.46 12.80 5.08
N GLU A 129 -10.44 12.90 6.41
CA GLU A 129 -10.09 14.13 7.14
C GLU A 129 -8.71 14.02 7.79
N ILE A 130 -7.66 14.20 7.00
CA ILE A 130 -6.28 14.12 7.52
C ILE A 130 -5.45 15.33 7.12
N ASN A 131 -4.59 15.76 8.05
CA ASN A 131 -3.59 16.81 7.84
C ASN A 131 -2.22 16.24 7.46
N VAL A 132 -2.18 15.11 6.78
CA VAL A 132 -0.96 14.49 6.28
C VAL A 132 -1.07 14.38 4.77
N PRO A 133 -0.16 14.98 4.01
CA PRO A 133 -0.15 14.82 2.56
C PRO A 133 -0.09 13.35 2.19
N CYS A 134 -0.96 12.90 1.30
CA CYS A 134 -0.99 11.51 0.87
C CYS A 134 -1.09 11.37 -0.64
N ILE A 135 -0.59 10.24 -1.12
CA ILE A 135 -0.72 9.82 -2.51
C ILE A 135 -1.20 8.38 -2.56
N ASP A 136 -2.17 8.10 -3.40
CA ASP A 136 -2.69 6.75 -3.59
C ASP A 136 -3.29 6.58 -4.98
N THR A 137 -3.59 5.34 -5.35
CA THR A 137 -4.48 5.05 -6.48
C THR A 137 -5.92 5.42 -6.11
N ASP A 138 -6.68 5.97 -7.03
CA ASP A 138 -8.12 6.19 -6.81
C ASP A 138 -8.88 4.85 -6.89
N PHE A 139 -8.96 4.17 -5.74
CA PHE A 139 -9.67 2.89 -5.63
C PHE A 139 -11.19 3.03 -5.73
N ILE A 140 -11.72 4.23 -5.47
CA ILE A 140 -13.16 4.52 -5.68
C ILE A 140 -13.44 4.55 -7.18
N GLU A 141 -12.64 5.27 -7.95
CA GLU A 141 -12.74 5.31 -9.38
C GLU A 141 -12.47 3.93 -10.02
N MET A 142 -11.46 3.19 -9.49
CA MET A 142 -11.16 1.84 -9.96
C MET A 142 -12.37 0.90 -9.84
N GLY A 143 -13.03 0.90 -8.69
CA GLY A 143 -14.22 0.07 -8.48
C GLY A 143 -15.37 0.43 -9.43
N GLU A 144 -15.58 1.73 -9.66
CA GLU A 144 -16.55 2.23 -10.65
C GLU A 144 -16.22 1.74 -12.06
N MET A 145 -14.97 1.88 -12.50
CA MET A 145 -14.52 1.46 -13.83
C MET A 145 -14.65 -0.04 -14.05
N ILE A 146 -14.35 -0.87 -13.04
CA ILE A 146 -14.53 -2.32 -13.10
C ILE A 146 -15.99 -2.66 -13.35
N MET A 147 -16.88 -2.13 -12.50
CA MET A 147 -18.31 -2.43 -12.59
C MET A 147 -18.94 -1.89 -13.88
N GLN A 148 -18.56 -0.70 -14.32
CA GLN A 148 -19.00 -0.15 -15.59
C GLN A 148 -18.54 -1.01 -16.77
N THR A 149 -17.30 -1.53 -16.73
CA THR A 149 -16.78 -2.39 -17.79
C THR A 149 -17.56 -3.70 -17.88
N LEU A 150 -17.86 -4.32 -16.75
CA LEU A 150 -18.64 -5.56 -16.69
C LEU A 150 -20.09 -5.32 -17.12
N HIS A 151 -20.72 -4.23 -16.65
CA HIS A 151 -22.07 -3.86 -17.06
C HIS A 151 -22.20 -3.65 -18.58
N ARG A 152 -21.24 -2.92 -19.18
CA ARG A 152 -21.23 -2.70 -20.65
C ARG A 152 -21.07 -3.98 -21.46
N ASN A 153 -20.53 -5.02 -20.87
CA ASN A 153 -20.39 -6.34 -21.47
C ASN A 153 -21.54 -7.31 -21.09
N GLY A 154 -22.60 -6.82 -20.44
CA GLY A 154 -23.82 -7.59 -20.15
C GLY A 154 -23.75 -8.45 -18.88
N HIS A 155 -22.71 -8.34 -18.08
CA HIS A 155 -22.60 -9.09 -16.81
C HIS A 155 -23.51 -8.46 -15.75
N ASP A 156 -24.44 -9.23 -15.21
CA ASP A 156 -25.38 -8.85 -14.16
C ASP A 156 -25.15 -9.61 -12.83
N ARG A 157 -24.30 -10.65 -12.85
CA ARG A 157 -23.87 -11.39 -11.66
C ARG A 157 -22.38 -11.71 -11.73
N ILE A 158 -21.66 -11.35 -10.68
CA ILE A 158 -20.24 -11.58 -10.58
C ILE A 158 -19.86 -12.20 -9.24
N LEU A 159 -18.74 -12.94 -9.23
CA LEU A 159 -18.05 -13.34 -8.01
C LEU A 159 -16.88 -12.37 -7.77
N PHE A 160 -16.91 -11.68 -6.66
CA PHE A 160 -15.75 -10.95 -6.15
C PHE A 160 -14.92 -11.87 -5.25
N ILE A 161 -13.63 -12.02 -5.57
CA ILE A 161 -12.67 -12.75 -4.75
C ILE A 161 -11.73 -11.74 -4.11
N GLY A 162 -11.94 -11.49 -2.80
CA GLY A 162 -11.08 -10.66 -1.98
C GLY A 162 -9.79 -11.37 -1.57
N GLY A 163 -8.85 -10.59 -1.03
CA GLY A 163 -7.68 -11.12 -0.33
C GLY A 163 -8.05 -11.72 1.03
N LYS A 164 -7.11 -11.74 1.98
CA LYS A 164 -7.34 -12.30 3.30
C LYS A 164 -8.47 -11.55 4.03
N LYS A 165 -9.46 -12.29 4.52
CA LYS A 165 -10.64 -11.72 5.17
C LYS A 165 -10.27 -10.82 6.36
N ILE A 166 -9.24 -11.20 7.11
CA ILE A 166 -8.75 -10.41 8.24
C ILE A 166 -8.30 -8.99 7.87
N ASP A 167 -7.83 -8.79 6.64
CA ASP A 167 -7.38 -7.46 6.18
C ASP A 167 -8.56 -6.51 5.91
N TYR A 168 -9.78 -7.05 5.76
CA TYR A 168 -11.02 -6.27 5.66
C TYR A 168 -11.69 -6.07 7.02
N GLU A 169 -11.38 -6.88 8.03
CA GLU A 169 -12.05 -6.93 9.33
C GLU A 169 -11.24 -6.29 10.46
N ARG A 170 -9.95 -6.07 10.32
CA ARG A 170 -9.13 -5.39 11.34
C ARG A 170 -9.73 -4.04 11.73
N ALA A 171 -9.63 -3.71 13.02
CA ALA A 171 -9.97 -2.37 13.50
C ALA A 171 -9.17 -1.34 12.67
N GLY A 172 -9.85 -0.70 11.73
CA GLY A 172 -9.22 0.15 10.76
C GLY A 172 -8.82 -0.49 9.43
N GLY A 173 -9.01 -1.76 9.19
CA GLY A 173 -8.81 -2.47 7.91
C GLY A 173 -7.82 -1.88 6.88
N ALA A 174 -7.35 -2.65 5.94
CA ALA A 174 -6.51 -2.13 4.86
C ALA A 174 -7.33 -1.21 3.94
N ASN A 175 -6.94 0.05 3.89
CA ASN A 175 -7.74 1.13 3.29
C ASN A 175 -8.09 0.88 1.82
N TYR A 176 -7.10 0.50 1.03
CA TYR A 176 -7.27 0.24 -0.40
C TYR A 176 -8.23 -0.93 -0.68
N LEU A 177 -8.21 -1.97 0.15
CA LEU A 177 -9.12 -3.11 0.03
C LEU A 177 -10.57 -2.69 0.29
N ILE A 178 -10.78 -1.95 1.36
CA ILE A 178 -12.10 -1.47 1.76
C ILE A 178 -12.68 -0.49 0.74
N ARG A 179 -11.86 0.47 0.26
CA ARG A 179 -12.31 1.47 -0.71
C ARG A 179 -12.72 0.84 -2.03
N LEU A 180 -11.93 -0.07 -2.57
CA LEU A 180 -12.27 -0.77 -3.81
C LEU A 180 -13.58 -1.56 -3.66
N ARG A 181 -13.65 -2.41 -2.62
CA ARG A 181 -14.84 -3.22 -2.34
C ARG A 181 -16.09 -2.35 -2.18
N THR A 182 -16.01 -1.30 -1.37
CA THR A 182 -17.14 -0.37 -1.13
C THR A 182 -17.59 0.30 -2.42
N SER A 183 -16.66 0.76 -3.26
CA SER A 183 -16.98 1.37 -4.54
C SER A 183 -17.62 0.39 -5.51
N MET A 184 -17.11 -0.84 -5.60
CA MET A 184 -17.72 -1.88 -6.43
C MET A 184 -19.18 -2.14 -6.04
N HIS A 185 -19.48 -2.28 -4.73
CA HIS A 185 -20.85 -2.46 -4.26
C HIS A 185 -21.75 -1.26 -4.57
N ALA A 186 -21.27 -0.04 -4.40
CA ALA A 186 -22.01 1.17 -4.73
C ALA A 186 -22.32 1.25 -6.24
N ALA A 187 -21.35 0.92 -7.08
CA ALA A 187 -21.51 0.88 -8.53
C ALA A 187 -22.44 -0.27 -8.97
N ALA A 188 -22.30 -1.45 -8.37
CA ALA A 188 -23.15 -2.60 -8.62
C ALA A 188 -24.63 -2.29 -8.38
N ALA A 189 -24.94 -1.61 -7.26
CA ALA A 189 -26.29 -1.17 -6.95
C ALA A 189 -26.87 -0.23 -8.03
N ARG A 190 -26.02 0.65 -8.60
CA ARG A 190 -26.46 1.56 -9.68
C ARG A 190 -26.68 0.83 -11.01
N TYR A 191 -25.87 -0.17 -11.32
CA TYR A 191 -25.93 -0.92 -12.58
C TYR A 191 -26.82 -2.15 -12.53
N GLY A 192 -27.40 -2.49 -11.37
CA GLY A 192 -28.21 -3.69 -11.18
C GLY A 192 -27.40 -4.99 -11.22
N ILE A 193 -26.12 -4.95 -10.87
CA ILE A 193 -25.24 -6.11 -10.81
C ILE A 193 -25.31 -6.73 -9.42
N HIS A 194 -25.46 -8.04 -9.35
CA HIS A 194 -25.33 -8.79 -8.10
C HIS A 194 -23.89 -9.22 -7.88
N ILE A 195 -23.36 -8.98 -6.68
CA ILE A 195 -22.02 -9.41 -6.26
C ILE A 195 -22.15 -10.50 -5.22
N ASP A 196 -21.67 -11.70 -5.55
CA ASP A 196 -21.35 -12.72 -4.57
C ASP A 196 -19.88 -12.52 -4.11
N GLU A 197 -19.59 -12.71 -2.83
CA GLU A 197 -18.25 -12.46 -2.29
C GLU A 197 -17.64 -13.70 -1.65
N GLU A 198 -16.38 -13.92 -1.96
CA GLU A 198 -15.53 -14.92 -1.33
C GLU A 198 -14.17 -14.30 -0.96
N PHE A 199 -13.55 -14.84 0.08
CA PHE A 199 -12.25 -14.39 0.56
C PHE A 199 -11.31 -15.58 0.64
N THR A 200 -10.02 -15.33 0.43
CA THR A 200 -8.99 -16.36 0.53
C THR A 200 -7.89 -15.97 1.49
N ASP A 201 -7.56 -16.86 2.42
CA ASP A 201 -6.43 -16.69 3.33
C ASP A 201 -5.11 -17.16 2.69
N ASN A 202 -5.19 -17.91 1.57
CA ASN A 202 -4.06 -18.51 0.88
C ASN A 202 -4.01 -18.12 -0.58
N ASP A 203 -2.79 -18.02 -1.11
CA ASP A 203 -2.52 -17.74 -2.53
C ASP A 203 -2.20 -19.05 -3.31
N ASP A 204 -2.35 -20.23 -2.69
CA ASP A 204 -1.99 -21.51 -3.29
C ASP A 204 -3.00 -21.99 -4.34
N PHE A 205 -2.64 -23.07 -5.02
CA PHE A 205 -3.46 -23.65 -6.09
C PHE A 205 -4.78 -24.22 -5.55
N ASP A 206 -4.76 -24.86 -4.38
CA ASP A 206 -5.94 -25.49 -3.78
C ASP A 206 -6.99 -24.45 -3.40
N ALA A 207 -6.56 -23.30 -2.85
CA ALA A 207 -7.45 -22.19 -2.57
C ALA A 207 -8.11 -21.64 -3.86
N ALA A 208 -7.32 -21.45 -4.91
CA ALA A 208 -7.82 -20.98 -6.21
C ALA A 208 -8.79 -22.00 -6.84
N GLU A 209 -8.48 -23.30 -6.78
CA GLU A 209 -9.35 -24.37 -7.30
C GLU A 209 -10.67 -24.45 -6.54
N ASN A 210 -10.66 -24.38 -5.21
CA ASN A 210 -11.86 -24.41 -4.38
C ASN A 210 -12.80 -23.23 -4.68
N LEU A 211 -12.26 -22.03 -4.88
CA LEU A 211 -13.05 -20.84 -5.24
C LEU A 211 -13.60 -20.95 -6.67
N LEU A 212 -12.83 -21.49 -7.60
CA LEU A 212 -13.31 -21.76 -8.96
C LEU A 212 -14.43 -22.80 -8.97
N GLU A 213 -14.37 -23.83 -8.12
CA GLU A 213 -15.42 -24.84 -8.01
C GLU A 213 -16.73 -24.24 -7.48
N ARG A 214 -16.68 -23.31 -6.54
CA ARG A 214 -17.86 -22.55 -6.10
C ARG A 214 -18.47 -21.74 -7.23
N PHE A 215 -17.64 -21.03 -8.00
CA PHE A 215 -18.10 -20.32 -9.20
C PHE A 215 -18.82 -21.24 -10.18
N ILE A 216 -18.25 -22.42 -10.47
CA ILE A 216 -18.83 -23.40 -11.40
C ILE A 216 -20.16 -23.96 -10.87
N SER A 217 -20.20 -24.26 -9.57
CA SER A 217 -21.37 -24.89 -8.92
C SER A 217 -22.56 -23.97 -8.85
N ASP A 218 -22.36 -22.67 -8.67
CA ASP A 218 -23.45 -21.68 -8.61
C ASP A 218 -24.13 -21.44 -9.98
N LYS A 219 -23.40 -21.60 -11.08
CA LYS A 219 -23.88 -21.44 -12.48
C LYS A 219 -24.60 -20.13 -12.80
N LYS A 220 -24.52 -19.14 -11.92
CA LYS A 220 -25.19 -17.83 -12.06
C LYS A 220 -24.21 -16.72 -12.34
N ASN A 221 -23.03 -16.80 -11.73
CA ASN A 221 -21.99 -15.81 -11.96
C ASN A 221 -21.37 -16.00 -13.34
N THR A 222 -21.16 -14.90 -14.05
CA THR A 222 -20.62 -14.90 -15.41
C THR A 222 -19.23 -14.29 -15.49
N ALA A 223 -18.80 -13.61 -14.42
CA ALA A 223 -17.46 -13.03 -14.30
C ALA A 223 -16.89 -13.20 -12.89
N ILE A 224 -15.57 -13.23 -12.81
CA ILE A 224 -14.79 -13.11 -11.57
C ILE A 224 -14.05 -11.79 -11.60
N VAL A 225 -14.14 -11.03 -10.51
CA VAL A 225 -13.23 -9.92 -10.19
C VAL A 225 -12.37 -10.34 -9.01
N THR A 226 -11.04 -10.34 -9.16
CA THR A 226 -10.16 -10.71 -8.05
C THR A 226 -9.27 -9.56 -7.62
N GLN A 227 -9.16 -9.38 -6.30
CA GLN A 227 -8.19 -8.53 -5.63
C GLN A 227 -7.02 -9.36 -5.05
N GLY A 228 -7.02 -10.67 -5.27
CA GLY A 228 -5.90 -11.55 -4.94
C GLY A 228 -4.62 -11.16 -5.67
N GLY A 229 -3.49 -11.37 -5.00
CA GLY A 229 -2.17 -11.02 -5.54
C GLY A 229 -1.77 -11.81 -6.79
N PRO A 230 -0.60 -11.50 -7.37
CA PRO A 230 -0.14 -12.14 -8.61
C PRO A 230 -0.02 -13.65 -8.54
N LEU A 231 0.32 -14.20 -7.39
CA LEU A 231 0.41 -15.68 -7.21
C LEU A 231 -0.97 -16.31 -7.28
N PHE A 232 -1.95 -15.74 -6.55
CA PHE A 232 -3.33 -16.22 -6.60
C PHE A 232 -3.91 -16.15 -8.02
N LEU A 233 -3.73 -15.01 -8.72
CA LEU A 233 -4.17 -14.87 -10.11
C LEU A 233 -3.58 -15.94 -11.03
N ASN A 234 -2.28 -16.22 -10.89
CA ASN A 234 -1.62 -17.28 -11.67
C ASN A 234 -2.24 -18.65 -11.39
N ASN A 235 -2.49 -18.99 -10.13
CA ASN A 235 -3.09 -20.24 -9.71
C ASN A 235 -4.56 -20.35 -10.17
N LEU A 236 -5.33 -19.27 -10.09
CA LEU A 236 -6.70 -19.24 -10.60
C LEU A 236 -6.76 -19.52 -12.11
N VAL A 237 -5.89 -18.87 -12.90
CA VAL A 237 -5.79 -19.15 -14.35
C VAL A 237 -5.28 -20.56 -14.64
N ALA A 238 -4.40 -21.11 -13.82
CA ALA A 238 -3.97 -22.51 -13.95
C ALA A 238 -5.13 -23.49 -13.67
N ALA A 239 -5.92 -23.24 -12.62
CA ALA A 239 -7.09 -24.03 -12.27
C ALA A 239 -8.15 -24.01 -13.38
N THR A 240 -8.45 -22.84 -13.99
CA THR A 240 -9.37 -22.77 -15.14
C THR A 240 -8.90 -23.63 -16.29
N ARG A 241 -7.61 -23.59 -16.62
CA ARG A 241 -7.03 -24.43 -17.69
C ARG A 241 -7.12 -25.92 -17.39
N GLN A 242 -6.86 -26.31 -16.14
CA GLN A 242 -6.94 -27.72 -15.73
C GLN A 242 -8.37 -28.23 -15.80
N ARG A 243 -9.37 -27.42 -15.54
CA ARG A 243 -10.80 -27.73 -15.65
C ARG A 243 -11.37 -27.58 -17.07
N GLY A 244 -10.56 -27.15 -18.04
CA GLY A 244 -10.99 -26.91 -19.41
C GLY A 244 -11.89 -25.69 -19.58
N ILE A 245 -11.91 -24.76 -18.61
CA ILE A 245 -12.67 -23.52 -18.64
C ILE A 245 -11.91 -22.48 -19.46
N ARG A 246 -12.56 -21.94 -20.45
CA ARG A 246 -11.96 -20.98 -21.38
C ARG A 246 -12.25 -19.55 -20.92
N ILE A 247 -11.19 -18.76 -20.78
CA ILE A 247 -11.27 -17.32 -20.57
C ILE A 247 -11.05 -16.65 -21.94
N PRO A 248 -12.00 -15.80 -22.43
CA PRO A 248 -13.21 -15.29 -21.78
C PRO A 248 -14.50 -16.08 -22.07
N GLN A 249 -14.50 -17.16 -22.89
CA GLN A 249 -15.72 -17.76 -23.45
C GLN A 249 -16.66 -18.36 -22.40
N ASP A 250 -16.10 -18.99 -21.37
CA ASP A 250 -16.86 -19.66 -20.31
C ASP A 250 -16.86 -18.88 -19.02
N LEU A 251 -15.89 -17.95 -18.86
CA LEU A 251 -15.66 -17.13 -17.67
C LEU A 251 -14.96 -15.83 -18.05
N SER A 252 -15.55 -14.68 -17.74
CA SER A 252 -14.85 -13.40 -17.78
C SER A 252 -14.03 -13.20 -16.48
N LEU A 253 -12.80 -12.73 -16.61
CA LEU A 253 -11.88 -12.54 -15.46
C LEU A 253 -11.23 -11.17 -15.50
N VAL A 254 -11.32 -10.44 -14.38
CA VAL A 254 -10.67 -9.13 -14.15
C VAL A 254 -9.82 -9.19 -12.91
N SER A 255 -8.62 -8.63 -12.98
CA SER A 255 -7.73 -8.50 -11.81
C SER A 255 -7.57 -7.04 -11.39
N ALA A 256 -7.72 -6.78 -10.09
CA ALA A 256 -7.48 -5.50 -9.44
C ALA A 256 -6.35 -5.58 -8.39
N GLY A 257 -5.43 -6.55 -8.53
CA GLY A 257 -4.37 -6.81 -7.54
C GLY A 257 -2.99 -7.05 -8.15
N THR A 258 -2.79 -6.77 -9.44
CA THR A 258 -1.46 -6.92 -10.08
C THR A 258 -0.58 -5.71 -9.77
N TYR A 259 0.72 -5.95 -9.60
CA TYR A 259 1.71 -4.90 -9.27
C TYR A 259 2.60 -4.51 -10.46
N THR A 260 2.50 -5.25 -11.55
CA THR A 260 3.29 -4.99 -12.75
C THR A 260 2.49 -5.34 -13.99
N ASP A 261 2.73 -4.61 -15.06
CA ASP A 261 2.21 -4.89 -16.41
C ASP A 261 2.50 -6.32 -16.92
N SER A 262 3.48 -7.00 -16.32
CA SER A 262 4.00 -8.26 -16.86
C SER A 262 3.09 -9.45 -16.58
N MET A 263 2.37 -9.47 -15.45
CA MET A 263 1.55 -10.62 -15.07
C MET A 263 0.27 -10.70 -15.91
N GLY A 264 -0.53 -9.65 -15.94
CA GLY A 264 -1.74 -9.60 -16.75
C GLY A 264 -1.42 -9.78 -18.23
N LYS A 265 -0.34 -9.18 -18.74
CA LYS A 265 0.12 -9.38 -20.11
C LYS A 265 0.46 -10.84 -20.41
N ARG A 266 1.19 -11.51 -19.53
CA ARG A 266 1.56 -12.92 -19.69
C ARG A 266 0.36 -13.84 -19.66
N LEU A 267 -0.58 -13.59 -18.76
CA LEU A 267 -1.80 -14.38 -18.58
C LEU A 267 -2.92 -13.98 -19.55
N ARG A 268 -2.82 -12.82 -20.21
CA ARG A 268 -3.84 -12.20 -21.05
C ARG A 268 -5.13 -11.92 -20.28
N ILE A 269 -4.99 -11.40 -19.06
CA ILE A 269 -6.10 -11.04 -18.18
C ILE A 269 -6.24 -9.51 -18.16
N ASP A 270 -7.46 -9.04 -18.30
CA ASP A 270 -7.84 -7.64 -18.12
C ASP A 270 -7.54 -7.22 -16.68
N GLU A 271 -6.84 -6.10 -16.52
CA GLU A 271 -6.30 -5.73 -15.22
C GLU A 271 -6.34 -4.24 -14.95
N PHE A 272 -6.42 -3.92 -13.67
CA PHE A 272 -6.17 -2.61 -13.08
C PHE A 272 -4.90 -2.74 -12.23
N PRO A 273 -3.71 -2.48 -12.78
CA PRO A 273 -2.47 -2.66 -12.06
C PRO A 273 -2.29 -1.58 -11.01
N LEU A 274 -1.82 -1.97 -9.83
CA LEU A 274 -1.27 -1.05 -8.86
C LEU A 274 0.10 -0.58 -9.37
N MET A 275 0.39 0.70 -9.25
CA MET A 275 1.60 1.31 -9.83
C MET A 275 2.62 1.71 -8.76
N PRO A 276 3.24 0.75 -8.04
CA PRO A 276 4.10 1.05 -6.90
C PRO A 276 5.31 1.92 -7.27
N ALA A 277 5.84 1.76 -8.49
CA ALA A 277 6.97 2.59 -8.94
C ALA A 277 6.60 4.06 -9.06
N GLU A 278 5.43 4.35 -9.61
CA GLU A 278 4.93 5.72 -9.77
C GLU A 278 4.54 6.33 -8.42
N LEU A 279 3.76 5.59 -7.61
CA LEU A 279 3.32 6.05 -6.29
C LEU A 279 4.52 6.34 -5.37
N CYS A 280 5.53 5.46 -5.32
CA CYS A 280 6.72 5.66 -4.51
C CYS A 280 7.56 6.85 -5.01
N GLN A 281 7.70 7.02 -6.32
CA GLN A 281 8.45 8.16 -6.88
C GLN A 281 7.76 9.49 -6.58
N LEU A 282 6.44 9.57 -6.81
CA LEU A 282 5.67 10.78 -6.53
C LEU A 282 5.62 11.07 -5.03
N GLY A 283 5.43 10.04 -4.20
CA GLY A 283 5.45 10.17 -2.74
C GLY A 283 6.80 10.67 -2.24
N MET A 284 7.91 10.11 -2.73
CA MET A 284 9.23 10.55 -2.32
C MET A 284 9.55 11.99 -2.80
N ASN A 285 9.12 12.37 -4.02
CA ASN A 285 9.22 13.74 -4.49
C ASN A 285 8.44 14.70 -3.58
N MET A 286 7.22 14.32 -3.19
CA MET A 286 6.39 15.11 -2.26
C MET A 286 7.07 15.27 -0.91
N LEU A 287 7.69 14.19 -0.38
CA LEU A 287 8.41 14.25 0.89
C LEU A 287 9.60 15.20 0.82
N VAL A 288 10.40 15.15 -0.24
CA VAL A 288 11.53 16.07 -0.46
C VAL A 288 11.05 17.52 -0.53
N HIS A 289 9.99 17.80 -1.27
CA HIS A 289 9.43 19.15 -1.35
C HIS A 289 8.85 19.68 -0.02
N LEU A 290 8.42 18.78 0.86
CA LEU A 290 8.04 19.15 2.24
C LEU A 290 9.27 19.44 3.10
N MET A 291 10.36 18.67 2.94
CA MET A 291 11.62 18.84 3.69
C MET A 291 12.33 20.14 3.30
N ASP A 292 12.36 20.49 2.03
CA ASP A 292 12.97 21.73 1.53
C ASP A 292 12.07 22.97 1.63
N GLY A 293 10.81 22.79 2.09
CA GLY A 293 9.83 23.85 2.26
C GLY A 293 9.24 24.42 0.96
N THR A 294 9.50 23.78 -0.19
CA THR A 294 8.95 24.18 -1.50
C THR A 294 7.42 24.03 -1.52
N ILE A 295 6.89 23.02 -0.84
CA ILE A 295 5.46 22.87 -0.61
C ILE A 295 5.13 22.93 0.88
N LYS A 296 3.94 23.44 1.19
CA LYS A 296 3.41 23.41 2.56
C LYS A 296 2.58 22.15 2.76
N ARG A 297 2.46 21.69 4.01
CA ARG A 297 1.47 20.68 4.36
C ARG A 297 0.09 21.12 3.85
N LYS A 298 -0.47 20.37 2.93
CA LYS A 298 -1.84 20.52 2.46
C LYS A 298 -2.63 19.27 2.81
N GLU A 299 -3.86 19.47 3.19
CA GLU A 299 -4.81 18.45 3.65
C GLU A 299 -5.39 17.60 2.50
N ASN A 300 -4.82 17.63 1.30
CA ASN A 300 -5.43 17.01 0.13
C ASN A 300 -4.69 15.73 -0.27
N ALA A 301 -5.48 14.67 -0.46
CA ALA A 301 -5.02 13.46 -1.13
C ALA A 301 -4.72 13.74 -2.61
N THR A 302 -3.58 13.28 -3.08
CA THR A 302 -3.28 13.17 -4.52
C THR A 302 -3.66 11.78 -4.97
N LEU A 303 -4.81 11.64 -5.62
CA LEU A 303 -5.28 10.36 -6.13
C LEU A 303 -4.87 10.20 -7.58
N ILE A 304 -4.26 9.07 -7.88
CA ILE A 304 -3.80 8.72 -9.23
C ILE A 304 -4.91 7.95 -9.94
N HIS A 305 -5.28 8.42 -11.11
CA HIS A 305 -6.28 7.78 -11.95
C HIS A 305 -5.89 6.33 -12.27
N PRO A 306 -6.77 5.33 -12.02
CA PRO A 306 -6.47 3.93 -12.30
C PRO A 306 -6.40 3.66 -13.80
N ILE A 307 -5.46 2.82 -14.20
CA ILE A 307 -5.27 2.46 -15.60
C ILE A 307 -5.91 1.11 -15.89
N TYR A 308 -6.91 1.08 -16.78
CA TYR A 308 -7.44 -0.18 -17.28
C TYR A 308 -6.58 -0.71 -18.43
N LYS A 309 -6.12 -1.94 -18.30
CA LYS A 309 -5.35 -2.67 -19.31
C LYS A 309 -6.23 -3.77 -19.91
N GLN A 310 -6.85 -3.49 -21.03
CA GLN A 310 -7.63 -4.47 -21.77
C GLN A 310 -6.73 -5.51 -22.42
N ARG A 311 -7.01 -6.80 -22.20
CA ARG A 311 -6.22 -7.94 -22.72
C ARG A 311 -7.07 -9.06 -23.32
N GLY A 312 -8.38 -8.91 -23.26
CA GLY A 312 -9.36 -9.80 -23.87
C GLY A 312 -9.80 -10.97 -22.98
N SER A 313 -9.86 -10.77 -21.67
CA SER A 313 -10.42 -11.74 -20.74
C SER A 313 -11.86 -11.48 -20.32
N ILE A 314 -12.51 -10.48 -20.93
CA ILE A 314 -13.93 -10.19 -20.77
C ILE A 314 -14.65 -10.50 -22.08
N THR A 315 -15.74 -11.25 -22.01
CA THR A 315 -16.64 -11.50 -23.16
C THR A 315 -17.89 -10.64 -23.01
N SER A 316 -18.53 -10.31 -24.14
CA SER A 316 -19.87 -9.76 -24.14
C SER A 316 -20.90 -10.87 -24.12
N LEU A 317 -21.93 -10.76 -23.26
CA LEU A 317 -23.03 -11.70 -23.11
C LEU A 317 -24.24 -11.35 -23.99
#